data_7e6998d8708c03f3fb95da3534b08be1
#
_entry.id   7e6998d8708c03f3fb95da3534b08be1
#
_cell.length_a   1.000
_cell.length_b   1.000
_cell.length_c   1.000
_cell.angle_alpha   90.00
_cell.angle_beta   90.00
_cell.angle_gamma   90.00
#
_symmetry.space_group_name_H-M   'P 1'
#
loop_
_entity.id
_entity.type
_entity.pdbx_description
1 polymer ?
#
loop_
_entity_poly.entity_id
_entity_poly.type
_entity_poly.pdbx_seq_one_letter_code
_entity_poly.pdbx_strand_id
1 'polypeptide(L)'
;MGKIILTGDRPTGKLHVGHYVGSLRRRVELQNSGEFDKIYIMIADAQALTDNADNPEKVRQNILEVALDYLSCGLDPEKSTIFIQSQIPELCELSFYYMNLVTVSRLQRNPTVKSEIQMRNFEASIPVGFFTYPISQAADITAFKATTVPVGEDQMPMIEQTQEIVHKFNTVYGEALVQPKIMLPENDSCRRLPGIDGKAKMSKSLGNCIYLSEEPDEIKKKVMSMYTDPDHIKITDPGKIEGNTVFTYLDAFCQPEHFERYLPDYANLDELKEHYQRGGLGDVKVKKFLNNVLQETLEPIRNRRKELEKDIPAIYEMLKKGSEEAEKVAAQTLSDVKAAMKINYFDDLDLIRSQAERYGK
;
A
#
# COMPACT_ATOMS: atom_id res chain seq x y z
N MET A 1 6.73 -12.56 21.50
CA MET A 1 6.67 -11.28 20.77
C MET A 1 5.39 -11.32 19.94
N GLY A 2 4.59 -10.27 20.02
CA GLY A 2 3.30 -10.22 19.31
C GLY A 2 3.47 -10.23 17.79
N LYS A 3 2.44 -10.66 17.06
CA LYS A 3 2.38 -10.57 15.61
C LYS A 3 1.91 -9.18 15.21
N ILE A 4 2.78 -8.38 14.60
CA ILE A 4 2.51 -6.98 14.27
C ILE A 4 2.63 -6.77 12.76
N ILE A 5 1.61 -6.16 12.16
CA ILE A 5 1.63 -5.74 10.77
C ILE A 5 1.90 -4.24 10.67
N LEU A 6 2.73 -3.84 9.70
CA LEU A 6 2.77 -2.49 9.15
C LEU A 6 2.45 -2.52 7.66
N THR A 7 1.57 -1.64 7.25
CA THR A 7 1.23 -1.40 5.85
C THR A 7 0.84 0.07 5.65
N GLY A 8 0.74 0.55 4.41
CA GLY A 8 0.33 1.92 4.16
C GLY A 8 0.37 2.28 2.69
N ASP A 9 -0.09 3.49 2.37
CA ASP A 9 -0.06 4.06 1.04
C ASP A 9 0.40 5.51 1.06
N ARG A 10 1.03 5.97 -0.03
CA ARG A 10 1.38 7.36 -0.22
C ARG A 10 0.15 8.19 -0.64
N PRO A 11 -0.15 9.33 -0.01
CA PRO A 11 -1.30 10.16 -0.34
C PRO A 11 -1.02 11.01 -1.61
N THR A 12 -0.94 10.34 -2.75
CA THR A 12 -0.70 10.98 -4.07
C THR A 12 -1.96 11.12 -4.91
N GLY A 13 -3.13 10.82 -4.35
CA GLY A 13 -4.46 10.90 -4.97
C GLY A 13 -5.42 9.86 -4.36
N LYS A 14 -6.69 9.93 -4.74
CA LYS A 14 -7.72 8.94 -4.37
C LYS A 14 -7.28 7.52 -4.68
N LEU A 15 -7.74 6.54 -3.91
CA LEU A 15 -7.46 5.15 -4.18
C LEU A 15 -8.41 4.60 -5.26
N HIS A 16 -7.95 3.60 -5.99
CA HIS A 16 -8.68 2.99 -7.10
C HIS A 16 -8.83 1.48 -6.89
N VAL A 17 -9.65 0.83 -7.71
CA VAL A 17 -9.93 -0.61 -7.60
C VAL A 17 -8.68 -1.50 -7.61
N GLY A 18 -7.58 -1.04 -8.23
CA GLY A 18 -6.29 -1.74 -8.16
C GLY A 18 -5.68 -1.75 -6.75
N HIS A 19 -5.84 -0.67 -5.95
CA HIS A 19 -5.45 -0.67 -4.53
C HIS A 19 -6.37 -1.56 -3.70
N TYR A 20 -7.67 -1.56 -4.05
CA TYR A 20 -8.63 -2.41 -3.35
C TYR A 20 -8.28 -3.88 -3.47
N VAL A 21 -8.11 -4.37 -4.69
CA VAL A 21 -7.77 -5.77 -4.97
C VAL A 21 -6.35 -6.11 -4.49
N GLY A 22 -5.38 -5.21 -4.75
CA GLY A 22 -3.98 -5.47 -4.46
C GLY A 22 -3.61 -5.40 -2.97
N SER A 23 -4.38 -4.66 -2.16
CA SER A 23 -4.00 -4.48 -0.75
C SER A 23 -5.15 -4.24 0.23
N LEU A 24 -6.11 -3.34 -0.07
CA LEU A 24 -7.09 -2.91 0.93
C LEU A 24 -8.01 -4.04 1.40
N ARG A 25 -8.52 -4.85 0.47
CA ARG A 25 -9.35 -6.02 0.80
C ARG A 25 -8.61 -6.95 1.75
N ARG A 26 -7.35 -7.26 1.46
CA ARG A 26 -6.53 -8.11 2.33
C ARG A 26 -6.24 -7.48 3.69
N ARG A 27 -6.04 -6.16 3.76
CA ARG A 27 -5.88 -5.46 5.06
C ARG A 27 -7.12 -5.61 5.94
N VAL A 28 -8.31 -5.48 5.37
CA VAL A 28 -9.59 -5.68 6.09
C VAL A 28 -9.74 -7.13 6.54
N GLU A 29 -9.38 -8.10 5.70
CA GLU A 29 -9.38 -9.53 6.07
C GLU A 29 -8.42 -9.79 7.24
N LEU A 30 -7.18 -9.32 7.16
CA LEU A 30 -6.18 -9.47 8.22
C LEU A 30 -6.62 -8.79 9.53
N GLN A 31 -7.22 -7.59 9.44
CA GLN A 31 -7.79 -6.89 10.59
C GLN A 31 -8.86 -7.73 11.31
N ASN A 32 -9.69 -8.44 10.55
CA ASN A 32 -10.81 -9.21 11.09
C ASN A 32 -10.47 -10.67 11.39
N SER A 33 -9.29 -11.15 10.99
CA SER A 33 -8.86 -12.55 11.20
C SER A 33 -8.59 -12.89 12.68
N GLY A 34 -8.21 -11.89 13.47
CA GLY A 34 -7.75 -12.11 14.85
C GLY A 34 -6.35 -12.74 14.97
N GLU A 35 -5.63 -12.88 13.87
CA GLU A 35 -4.28 -13.50 13.85
C GLU A 35 -3.16 -12.58 14.30
N PHE A 36 -3.41 -11.27 14.32
CA PHE A 36 -2.43 -10.24 14.60
C PHE A 36 -2.80 -9.44 15.83
N ASP A 37 -1.82 -9.22 16.70
CA ASP A 37 -2.01 -8.48 17.95
C ASP A 37 -2.15 -6.97 17.70
N LYS A 38 -1.52 -6.48 16.62
CA LYS A 38 -1.57 -5.07 16.24
C LYS A 38 -1.39 -4.89 14.73
N ILE A 39 -2.15 -3.96 14.19
CA ILE A 39 -2.07 -3.56 12.78
C ILE A 39 -1.89 -2.05 12.71
N TYR A 40 -0.78 -1.62 12.12
CA TYR A 40 -0.46 -0.23 11.84
C TYR A 40 -0.70 0.06 10.36
N ILE A 41 -1.46 1.11 10.08
CA ILE A 41 -1.80 1.54 8.71
C ILE A 41 -1.37 2.98 8.54
N MET A 42 -0.30 3.16 7.80
CA MET A 42 0.37 4.45 7.62
C MET A 42 -0.13 5.19 6.38
N ILE A 43 -0.44 6.46 6.53
CA ILE A 43 -0.54 7.39 5.41
C ILE A 43 0.83 8.03 5.25
N ALA A 44 1.58 7.59 4.24
CA ALA A 44 3.00 7.87 4.06
C ALA A 44 3.23 9.20 3.32
N ASP A 45 2.92 10.32 3.97
CA ASP A 45 2.99 11.66 3.41
C ASP A 45 4.44 12.16 3.25
N ALA A 46 5.32 11.92 4.22
CA ALA A 46 6.73 12.25 4.09
C ALA A 46 7.41 11.47 2.96
N GLN A 47 7.05 10.19 2.81
CA GLN A 47 7.49 9.37 1.69
C GLN A 47 6.96 9.90 0.35
N ALA A 48 5.72 10.41 0.31
CA ALA A 48 5.15 11.00 -0.90
C ALA A 48 5.88 12.27 -1.35
N LEU A 49 6.48 13.02 -0.43
CA LEU A 49 7.26 14.21 -0.76
C LEU A 49 8.59 13.91 -1.47
N THR A 50 9.10 12.69 -1.42
CA THR A 50 10.37 12.33 -2.09
C THR A 50 10.32 12.52 -3.61
N ASP A 51 9.12 12.47 -4.20
CA ASP A 51 8.87 12.68 -5.62
C ASP A 51 7.73 13.68 -5.93
N ASN A 52 7.28 14.43 -4.91
CA ASN A 52 6.29 15.50 -5.01
C ASN A 52 6.69 16.72 -4.15
N ALA A 53 7.99 16.96 -3.98
CA ALA A 53 8.49 18.06 -3.15
C ALA A 53 8.07 19.46 -3.68
N ASP A 54 7.87 19.57 -4.98
CA ASP A 54 7.44 20.78 -5.67
C ASP A 54 5.91 21.01 -5.58
N ASN A 55 5.16 20.03 -5.09
CA ASN A 55 3.70 20.13 -4.96
C ASN A 55 3.20 19.56 -3.62
N PRO A 56 3.58 20.17 -2.47
CA PRO A 56 3.18 19.68 -1.15
C PRO A 56 1.67 19.77 -0.91
N GLU A 57 0.97 20.70 -1.55
CA GLU A 57 -0.48 20.83 -1.43
C GLU A 57 -1.22 19.61 -1.98
N LYS A 58 -0.71 18.99 -3.05
CA LYS A 58 -1.23 17.72 -3.55
C LYS A 58 -1.18 16.62 -2.48
N VAL A 59 -0.04 16.51 -1.76
CA VAL A 59 0.10 15.52 -0.69
C VAL A 59 -0.85 15.83 0.45
N ARG A 60 -0.89 17.10 0.88
CA ARG A 60 -1.76 17.58 1.97
C ARG A 60 -3.23 17.26 1.73
N GLN A 61 -3.75 17.58 0.55
CA GLN A 61 -5.17 17.33 0.20
C GLN A 61 -5.50 15.84 0.14
N ASN A 62 -4.55 15.00 -0.26
CA ASN A 62 -4.79 13.58 -0.42
C ASN A 62 -4.65 12.76 0.88
N ILE A 63 -4.21 13.32 1.99
CA ILE A 63 -4.26 12.65 3.30
C ILE A 63 -5.71 12.29 3.65
N LEU A 64 -6.61 13.27 3.55
CA LEU A 64 -8.03 13.06 3.82
C LEU A 64 -8.65 12.08 2.83
N GLU A 65 -8.34 12.20 1.54
CA GLU A 65 -8.86 11.29 0.51
C GLU A 65 -8.49 9.83 0.80
N VAL A 66 -7.23 9.56 1.17
CA VAL A 66 -6.77 8.21 1.53
C VAL A 66 -7.40 7.71 2.83
N ALA A 67 -7.53 8.56 3.84
CA ALA A 67 -8.19 8.19 5.10
C ALA A 67 -9.66 7.80 4.87
N LEU A 68 -10.39 8.59 4.09
CA LEU A 68 -11.78 8.29 3.71
C LEU A 68 -11.89 6.98 2.94
N ASP A 69 -10.98 6.73 1.98
CA ASP A 69 -10.97 5.48 1.23
C ASP A 69 -10.67 4.27 2.13
N TYR A 70 -9.75 4.39 3.09
CA TYR A 70 -9.45 3.35 4.07
C TYR A 70 -10.68 2.97 4.89
N LEU A 71 -11.33 3.94 5.51
CA LEU A 71 -12.50 3.73 6.34
C LEU A 71 -13.68 3.21 5.52
N SER A 72 -13.85 3.72 4.30
CA SER A 72 -14.91 3.30 3.38
C SER A 72 -14.79 1.84 2.96
N CYS A 73 -13.57 1.35 2.80
CA CYS A 73 -13.28 -0.05 2.50
C CYS A 73 -13.48 -0.99 3.70
N GLY A 74 -13.62 -0.47 4.92
CA GLY A 74 -13.90 -1.26 6.11
C GLY A 74 -12.72 -1.39 7.08
N LEU A 75 -11.66 -0.59 6.91
CA LEU A 75 -10.66 -0.45 7.97
C LEU A 75 -11.27 0.27 9.15
N ASP A 76 -11.10 -0.32 10.34
CA ASP A 76 -11.73 0.07 11.59
C ASP A 76 -10.66 0.64 12.53
N PRO A 77 -10.73 1.92 12.93
CA PRO A 77 -9.76 2.54 13.80
C PRO A 77 -9.74 1.97 15.23
N GLU A 78 -10.78 1.23 15.63
CA GLU A 78 -10.78 0.52 16.92
C GLU A 78 -9.97 -0.79 16.87
N LYS A 79 -9.72 -1.33 15.67
CA LYS A 79 -8.96 -2.57 15.45
C LYS A 79 -7.56 -2.33 14.89
N SER A 80 -7.39 -1.24 14.14
CA SER A 80 -6.16 -0.89 13.44
C SER A 80 -5.77 0.55 13.74
N THR A 81 -4.50 0.80 14.05
CA THR A 81 -4.00 2.17 14.26
C THR A 81 -3.72 2.82 12.91
N ILE A 82 -4.56 3.77 12.50
CA ILE A 82 -4.39 4.56 11.28
C ILE A 82 -3.71 5.88 11.64
N PHE A 83 -2.57 6.20 11.03
CA PHE A 83 -1.76 7.35 11.39
C PHE A 83 -1.06 8.01 10.20
N ILE A 84 -0.57 9.24 10.41
CA ILE A 84 0.16 10.03 9.41
C ILE A 84 1.65 9.93 9.71
N GLN A 85 2.46 9.55 8.72
CA GLN A 85 3.90 9.31 8.84
C GLN A 85 4.66 10.53 9.39
N SER A 86 4.38 11.72 8.86
CA SER A 86 5.08 12.95 9.28
C SER A 86 4.81 13.38 10.72
N GLN A 87 3.82 12.79 11.38
CA GLN A 87 3.51 13.03 12.77
C GLN A 87 4.38 12.20 13.74
N ILE A 88 5.27 11.37 13.21
CA ILE A 88 6.18 10.50 13.96
C ILE A 88 7.63 10.92 13.68
N PRO A 89 8.16 11.93 14.41
CA PRO A 89 9.50 12.47 14.16
C PRO A 89 10.62 11.46 14.37
N GLU A 90 10.42 10.42 15.18
CA GLU A 90 11.36 9.34 15.45
C GLU A 90 11.77 8.59 14.18
N LEU A 91 10.90 8.53 13.16
CA LEU A 91 11.21 7.89 11.88
C LEU A 91 12.36 8.58 11.14
N CYS A 92 12.45 9.92 11.27
CA CYS A 92 13.55 10.67 10.69
C CYS A 92 14.87 10.40 11.41
N GLU A 93 14.86 10.33 12.75
CA GLU A 93 16.04 10.05 13.55
C GLU A 93 16.54 8.62 13.32
N LEU A 94 15.64 7.62 13.31
CA LEU A 94 15.97 6.24 12.97
C LEU A 94 16.57 6.13 11.55
N SER A 95 15.98 6.82 10.58
CA SER A 95 16.51 6.85 9.20
C SER A 95 17.94 7.36 9.16
N PHE A 96 18.25 8.42 9.90
CA PHE A 96 19.59 8.97 9.99
C PHE A 96 20.59 7.95 10.56
N TYR A 97 20.22 7.23 11.62
CA TYR A 97 21.09 6.19 12.18
C TYR A 97 21.31 5.04 11.21
N TYR A 98 20.27 4.62 10.48
CA TYR A 98 20.37 3.54 9.51
C TYR A 98 21.18 3.90 8.27
N MET A 99 21.27 5.19 7.90
CA MET A 99 22.16 5.65 6.82
C MET A 99 23.63 5.27 7.08
N ASN A 100 24.06 5.14 8.34
CA ASN A 100 25.42 4.72 8.68
C ASN A 100 25.65 3.21 8.45
N LEU A 101 24.60 2.43 8.22
CA LEU A 101 24.67 0.99 8.01
C LEU A 101 24.58 0.57 6.53
N VAL A 102 24.21 1.51 5.64
CA VAL A 102 23.98 1.24 4.22
C VAL A 102 24.96 2.03 3.36
N THR A 103 25.53 1.40 2.35
CA THR A 103 26.43 2.08 1.41
C THR A 103 25.65 2.61 0.20
N VAL A 104 26.15 3.68 -0.42
CA VAL A 104 25.62 4.21 -1.69
C VAL A 104 25.54 3.11 -2.75
N SER A 105 26.60 2.31 -2.89
CA SER A 105 26.64 1.20 -3.85
C SER A 105 25.54 0.15 -3.59
N ARG A 106 25.12 -0.06 -2.33
CA ARG A 106 24.03 -0.99 -2.02
C ARG A 106 22.69 -0.44 -2.47
N LEU A 107 22.43 0.84 -2.25
CA LEU A 107 21.20 1.52 -2.71
C LEU A 107 21.13 1.52 -4.25
N GLN A 108 22.21 1.82 -4.94
CA GLN A 108 22.27 1.79 -6.41
C GLN A 108 21.96 0.41 -7.01
N ARG A 109 22.24 -0.66 -6.28
CA ARG A 109 21.98 -2.04 -6.72
C ARG A 109 20.57 -2.53 -6.35
N ASN A 110 19.79 -1.76 -5.59
CA ASN A 110 18.40 -2.15 -5.29
C ASN A 110 17.57 -2.12 -6.59
N PRO A 111 16.96 -3.25 -7.01
CA PRO A 111 16.26 -3.35 -8.30
C PRO A 111 15.08 -2.37 -8.42
N THR A 112 14.33 -2.18 -7.34
CA THR A 112 13.17 -1.27 -7.32
C THR A 112 13.61 0.17 -7.49
N VAL A 113 14.62 0.62 -6.73
CA VAL A 113 15.19 1.98 -6.86
C VAL A 113 15.70 2.22 -8.28
N LYS A 114 16.43 1.24 -8.84
CA LYS A 114 16.97 1.34 -10.20
C LYS A 114 15.88 1.50 -11.25
N SER A 115 14.85 0.68 -11.19
CA SER A 115 13.72 0.77 -12.14
C SER A 115 12.93 2.06 -12.00
N GLU A 116 12.72 2.54 -10.78
CA GLU A 116 12.00 3.80 -10.54
C GLU A 116 12.79 5.04 -10.99
N ILE A 117 14.12 5.05 -10.81
CA ILE A 117 14.99 6.11 -11.35
C ILE A 117 14.83 6.22 -12.87
N GLN A 118 14.84 5.08 -13.58
CA GLN A 118 14.66 5.03 -15.03
C GLN A 118 13.26 5.51 -15.45
N MET A 119 12.21 5.02 -14.81
CA MET A 119 10.82 5.40 -15.12
C MET A 119 10.55 6.89 -14.90
N ARG A 120 11.26 7.54 -13.97
CA ARG A 120 11.07 8.97 -13.64
C ARG A 120 12.03 9.90 -14.36
N ASN A 121 12.93 9.38 -15.20
CA ASN A 121 13.98 10.15 -15.86
C ASN A 121 14.89 10.94 -14.88
N PHE A 122 15.16 10.40 -13.70
CA PHE A 122 16.04 11.03 -12.69
C PHE A 122 17.53 10.78 -12.93
N GLU A 123 17.93 10.14 -14.03
CA GLU A 123 19.31 9.69 -14.27
C GLU A 123 20.36 10.80 -14.13
N ALA A 124 20.03 12.02 -14.54
CA ALA A 124 20.96 13.16 -14.46
C ALA A 124 20.93 13.89 -13.10
N SER A 125 19.86 13.75 -12.30
CA SER A 125 19.68 14.49 -11.05
C SER A 125 18.72 13.76 -10.11
N ILE A 126 19.26 12.83 -9.32
CA ILE A 126 18.47 12.04 -8.38
C ILE A 126 18.33 12.82 -7.07
N PRO A 127 17.10 13.17 -6.62
CA PRO A 127 16.91 13.77 -5.29
C PRO A 127 17.39 12.80 -4.19
N VAL A 128 18.13 13.33 -3.20
CA VAL A 128 18.68 12.50 -2.12
C VAL A 128 17.59 11.77 -1.36
N GLY A 129 16.47 12.43 -1.03
CA GLY A 129 15.33 11.80 -0.36
C GLY A 129 14.75 10.64 -1.17
N PHE A 130 14.66 10.79 -2.49
CA PHE A 130 14.24 9.71 -3.39
C PHE A 130 15.25 8.57 -3.41
N PHE A 131 16.53 8.86 -3.41
CA PHE A 131 17.59 7.84 -3.44
C PHE A 131 17.67 7.05 -2.12
N THR A 132 17.39 7.69 -0.99
CA THR A 132 17.52 7.10 0.35
C THR A 132 16.21 6.54 0.91
N TYR A 133 15.08 6.63 0.19
CA TYR A 133 13.79 6.16 0.72
C TYR A 133 13.76 4.69 1.18
N PRO A 134 14.58 3.74 0.64
CA PRO A 134 14.60 2.39 1.20
C PRO A 134 15.07 2.34 2.66
N ILE A 135 15.88 3.32 3.07
CA ILE A 135 16.34 3.44 4.46
C ILE A 135 15.22 4.02 5.34
N SER A 136 14.51 5.04 4.86
CA SER A 136 13.35 5.58 5.60
C SER A 136 12.22 4.55 5.71
N GLN A 137 12.00 3.73 4.68
CA GLN A 137 11.04 2.64 4.76
C GLN A 137 11.44 1.57 5.78
N ALA A 138 12.74 1.30 5.92
CA ALA A 138 13.23 0.43 7.00
C ALA A 138 12.96 1.03 8.39
N ALA A 139 13.09 2.34 8.55
CA ALA A 139 12.73 3.03 9.79
C ALA A 139 11.23 2.93 10.07
N ASP A 140 10.37 3.14 9.06
CA ASP A 140 8.92 2.97 9.16
C ASP A 140 8.57 1.56 9.72
N ILE A 141 9.19 0.52 9.17
CA ILE A 141 8.89 -0.87 9.54
C ILE A 141 9.38 -1.20 10.95
N THR A 142 10.60 -0.81 11.27
CA THR A 142 11.25 -1.20 12.52
C THR A 142 10.79 -0.38 13.72
N ALA A 143 10.37 0.87 13.52
CA ALA A 143 9.86 1.74 14.59
C ALA A 143 8.68 1.11 15.34
N PHE A 144 7.84 0.37 14.65
CA PHE A 144 6.66 -0.30 15.22
C PHE A 144 6.91 -1.77 15.54
N LYS A 145 8.16 -2.25 15.47
CA LYS A 145 8.54 -3.66 15.70
C LYS A 145 7.71 -4.62 14.82
N ALA A 146 7.41 -4.21 13.58
CA ALA A 146 6.61 -4.99 12.65
C ALA A 146 7.26 -6.36 12.38
N THR A 147 6.50 -7.42 12.64
CA THR A 147 6.94 -8.79 12.38
C THR A 147 6.58 -9.26 10.97
N THR A 148 5.60 -8.58 10.35
CA THR A 148 5.07 -8.97 9.05
C THR A 148 4.72 -7.71 8.24
N VAL A 149 5.12 -7.70 6.97
CA VAL A 149 4.81 -6.61 6.03
C VAL A 149 4.16 -7.20 4.79
N PRO A 150 2.84 -6.96 4.60
CA PRO A 150 2.14 -7.33 3.37
C PRO A 150 2.60 -6.44 2.21
N VAL A 151 3.16 -7.03 1.16
CA VAL A 151 3.70 -6.31 -0.01
C VAL A 151 3.48 -7.07 -1.30
N GLY A 152 3.43 -6.34 -2.42
CA GLY A 152 3.56 -6.93 -3.75
C GLY A 152 5.01 -7.35 -4.04
N GLU A 153 5.20 -8.17 -5.08
CA GLU A 153 6.52 -8.68 -5.47
C GLU A 153 7.54 -7.57 -5.79
N ASP A 154 7.07 -6.45 -6.33
CA ASP A 154 7.89 -5.28 -6.64
C ASP A 154 8.49 -4.59 -5.40
N GLN A 155 7.93 -4.85 -4.22
CA GLN A 155 8.41 -4.30 -2.94
C GLN A 155 9.29 -5.28 -2.15
N MET A 156 9.44 -6.52 -2.59
CA MET A 156 10.32 -7.50 -1.92
C MET A 156 11.74 -6.95 -1.69
N PRO A 157 12.42 -6.31 -2.68
CA PRO A 157 13.76 -5.77 -2.48
C PRO A 157 13.87 -4.71 -1.38
N MET A 158 12.74 -4.04 -1.05
CA MET A 158 12.69 -3.07 0.06
C MET A 158 12.69 -3.77 1.41
N ILE A 159 11.92 -4.85 1.53
CA ILE A 159 11.88 -5.62 2.78
C ILE A 159 13.19 -6.37 3.00
N GLU A 160 13.80 -6.92 1.95
CA GLU A 160 15.15 -7.49 2.01
C GLU A 160 16.19 -6.47 2.47
N GLN A 161 16.12 -5.23 1.96
CA GLN A 161 16.99 -4.12 2.42
C GLN A 161 16.75 -3.81 3.91
N THR A 162 15.50 -3.84 4.36
CA THR A 162 15.16 -3.69 5.78
C THR A 162 15.76 -4.81 6.62
N GLN A 163 15.65 -6.07 6.17
CA GLN A 163 16.22 -7.22 6.87
C GLN A 163 17.75 -7.12 6.97
N GLU A 164 18.43 -6.64 5.93
CA GLU A 164 19.86 -6.38 5.94
C GLU A 164 20.23 -5.30 6.97
N ILE A 165 19.48 -4.21 7.05
CA ILE A 165 19.69 -3.14 8.03
C ILE A 165 19.52 -3.68 9.45
N VAL A 166 18.43 -4.41 9.73
CA VAL A 166 18.15 -5.02 11.03
C VAL A 166 19.27 -5.98 11.43
N HIS A 167 19.66 -6.87 10.52
CA HIS A 167 20.76 -7.83 10.77
C HIS A 167 22.06 -7.11 11.12
N LYS A 168 22.43 -6.10 10.32
CA LYS A 168 23.65 -5.35 10.55
C LYS A 168 23.61 -4.54 11.84
N PHE A 169 22.47 -3.91 12.15
CA PHE A 169 22.26 -3.17 13.38
C PHE A 169 22.45 -4.09 14.60
N ASN A 170 21.73 -5.20 14.64
CA ASN A 170 21.76 -6.14 15.76
C ASN A 170 23.15 -6.79 15.94
N THR A 171 23.87 -7.02 14.83
CA THR A 171 25.24 -7.54 14.87
C THR A 171 26.22 -6.54 15.48
N VAL A 172 26.10 -5.26 15.16
CA VAL A 172 27.05 -4.22 15.58
C VAL A 172 26.74 -3.68 16.99
N TYR A 173 25.46 -3.47 17.29
CA TYR A 173 25.02 -2.75 18.48
C TYR A 173 24.31 -3.63 19.52
N GLY A 174 23.93 -4.87 19.17
CA GLY A 174 23.13 -5.76 20.01
C GLY A 174 21.67 -5.80 19.56
N GLU A 175 20.94 -6.81 20.01
CA GLU A 175 19.56 -7.06 19.60
C GLU A 175 18.59 -5.99 20.16
N ALA A 176 18.17 -5.06 19.27
CA ALA A 176 17.17 -4.04 19.56
C ALA A 176 16.07 -3.97 18.50
N LEU A 177 16.35 -4.41 17.27
CA LEU A 177 15.42 -4.36 16.16
C LEU A 177 14.83 -5.73 15.82
N VAL A 178 13.56 -5.73 15.40
CA VAL A 178 12.83 -6.93 14.96
C VAL A 178 12.95 -7.10 13.46
N GLN A 179 13.30 -8.31 13.02
CA GLN A 179 13.39 -8.64 11.60
C GLN A 179 12.01 -8.93 11.02
N PRO A 180 11.52 -8.15 10.04
CA PRO A 180 10.22 -8.37 9.43
C PRO A 180 10.23 -9.55 8.47
N LYS A 181 9.05 -10.19 8.28
CA LYS A 181 8.79 -11.19 7.25
C LYS A 181 7.95 -10.59 6.14
N ILE A 182 8.21 -11.00 4.91
CA ILE A 182 7.41 -10.66 3.75
C ILE A 182 6.12 -11.50 3.78
N MET A 183 4.98 -10.85 3.50
CA MET A 183 3.72 -11.53 3.24
C MET A 183 3.26 -11.19 1.82
N LEU A 184 3.30 -12.13 0.92
CA LEU A 184 2.84 -11.97 -0.47
C LEU A 184 1.33 -12.24 -0.57
N PRO A 185 0.63 -11.68 -1.60
CA PRO A 185 -0.74 -12.05 -1.92
C PRO A 185 -0.87 -13.53 -2.25
N GLU A 186 -1.95 -14.15 -1.79
CA GLU A 186 -2.19 -15.60 -1.97
C GLU A 186 -2.55 -15.97 -3.43
N ASN A 187 -3.13 -15.04 -4.20
CA ASN A 187 -3.62 -15.29 -5.56
C ASN A 187 -3.02 -14.34 -6.60
N ASP A 188 -2.72 -14.87 -7.77
CA ASP A 188 -2.18 -14.10 -8.93
C ASP A 188 -3.15 -13.03 -9.43
N SER A 189 -4.46 -13.28 -9.40
CA SER A 189 -5.51 -12.32 -9.76
C SER A 189 -5.55 -11.09 -8.85
N CYS A 190 -5.00 -11.18 -7.62
CA CYS A 190 -4.89 -10.07 -6.68
C CYS A 190 -3.62 -9.23 -6.90
N ARG A 191 -2.70 -9.65 -7.77
CA ARG A 191 -1.36 -9.05 -7.86
C ARG A 191 -1.33 -7.74 -8.64
N ARG A 192 -2.06 -7.62 -9.75
CA ARG A 192 -1.99 -6.42 -10.60
C ARG A 192 -3.16 -6.29 -11.57
N LEU A 193 -4.03 -5.31 -11.36
CA LEU A 193 -5.02 -4.93 -12.37
C LEU A 193 -4.40 -3.99 -13.42
N PRO A 194 -4.59 -4.27 -14.72
CA PRO A 194 -4.27 -3.32 -15.77
C PRO A 194 -5.20 -2.10 -15.71
N GLY A 195 -4.78 -0.98 -16.28
CA GLY A 195 -5.67 0.13 -16.54
C GLY A 195 -6.79 -0.26 -17.51
N ILE A 196 -7.85 0.54 -17.59
CA ILE A 196 -8.98 0.28 -18.50
C ILE A 196 -8.56 0.22 -19.98
N ASP A 197 -7.40 0.78 -20.33
CA ASP A 197 -6.78 0.76 -21.65
C ASP A 197 -6.08 -0.57 -22.00
N GLY A 198 -5.91 -1.48 -21.04
CA GLY A 198 -5.27 -2.78 -21.23
C GLY A 198 -3.76 -2.74 -21.52
N LYS A 199 -3.15 -1.56 -21.57
CA LYS A 199 -1.76 -1.38 -22.02
C LYS A 199 -0.76 -1.23 -20.87
N ALA A 200 -1.17 -0.58 -19.80
CA ALA A 200 -0.29 -0.24 -18.70
C ALA A 200 -0.95 -0.57 -17.35
N LYS A 201 -0.13 -0.61 -16.30
CA LYS A 201 -0.64 -0.64 -14.93
C LYS A 201 -1.60 0.52 -14.71
N MET A 202 -2.65 0.27 -13.96
CA MET A 202 -3.57 1.31 -13.51
C MET A 202 -2.78 2.46 -12.83
N SER A 203 -2.95 3.67 -13.34
CA SER A 203 -2.22 4.85 -12.88
C SER A 203 -3.08 6.09 -12.95
N LYS A 204 -3.04 6.88 -11.87
CA LYS A 204 -3.77 8.15 -11.77
C LYS A 204 -3.32 9.14 -12.84
N SER A 205 -2.01 9.20 -13.14
CA SER A 205 -1.44 10.11 -14.15
C SER A 205 -1.84 9.77 -15.58
N LEU A 206 -2.18 8.51 -15.86
CA LEU A 206 -2.65 8.07 -17.18
C LEU A 206 -4.17 8.19 -17.35
N GLY A 207 -4.91 8.51 -16.28
CA GLY A 207 -6.38 8.60 -16.33
C GLY A 207 -7.09 7.28 -16.64
N ASN A 208 -6.39 6.14 -16.51
CA ASN A 208 -6.88 4.81 -16.83
C ASN A 208 -7.39 4.03 -15.60
N CYS A 209 -7.77 4.75 -14.53
CA CYS A 209 -8.23 4.19 -13.27
C CYS A 209 -9.75 4.23 -13.13
N ILE A 210 -10.31 3.26 -12.37
CA ILE A 210 -11.64 3.36 -11.74
C ILE A 210 -11.39 3.62 -10.25
N TYR A 211 -11.85 4.79 -9.74
CA TYR A 211 -11.69 5.15 -8.33
C TYR A 211 -12.75 4.48 -7.45
N LEU A 212 -12.42 4.24 -6.17
CA LEU A 212 -13.35 3.62 -5.22
C LEU A 212 -14.58 4.52 -4.95
N SER A 213 -14.37 5.83 -4.99
CA SER A 213 -15.43 6.83 -4.77
C SER A 213 -16.11 7.31 -6.05
N GLU A 214 -15.86 6.65 -7.19
CA GLU A 214 -16.38 7.12 -8.48
C GLU A 214 -17.88 6.90 -8.61
N GLU A 215 -18.58 7.87 -9.20
CA GLU A 215 -20.02 7.78 -9.39
C GLU A 215 -20.41 6.68 -10.41
N PRO A 216 -21.60 6.06 -10.24
CA PRO A 216 -22.03 4.90 -11.04
C PRO A 216 -21.96 5.09 -12.54
N ASP A 217 -22.34 6.26 -13.04
CA ASP A 217 -22.36 6.56 -14.47
C ASP A 217 -20.95 6.67 -15.06
N GLU A 218 -19.97 7.20 -14.27
CA GLU A 218 -18.59 7.26 -14.72
C GLU A 218 -17.94 5.87 -14.72
N ILE A 219 -18.23 5.02 -13.73
CA ILE A 219 -17.80 3.62 -13.74
C ILE A 219 -18.33 2.93 -15.00
N LYS A 220 -19.63 3.08 -15.28
CA LYS A 220 -20.26 2.49 -16.48
C LYS A 220 -19.59 2.96 -17.77
N LYS A 221 -19.32 4.26 -17.93
CA LYS A 221 -18.61 4.79 -19.11
C LYS A 221 -17.22 4.16 -19.26
N LYS A 222 -16.47 4.09 -18.17
CA LYS A 222 -15.13 3.49 -18.15
C LYS A 222 -15.17 2.01 -18.49
N VAL A 223 -16.07 1.23 -17.91
CA VAL A 223 -16.23 -0.20 -18.21
C VAL A 223 -16.62 -0.40 -19.68
N MET A 224 -17.54 0.39 -20.22
CA MET A 224 -17.93 0.28 -21.64
C MET A 224 -16.79 0.66 -22.59
N SER A 225 -15.84 1.50 -22.17
CA SER A 225 -14.64 1.85 -22.93
C SER A 225 -13.44 0.92 -22.73
N MET A 226 -13.52 -0.06 -21.82
CA MET A 226 -12.42 -0.99 -21.57
C MET A 226 -11.94 -1.69 -22.83
N TYR A 227 -10.61 -1.87 -22.89
CA TYR A 227 -9.96 -2.66 -23.91
C TYR A 227 -10.42 -4.12 -23.85
N THR A 228 -10.73 -4.68 -25.01
CA THR A 228 -11.06 -6.09 -25.21
C THR A 228 -10.16 -6.68 -26.30
N ASP A 229 -10.57 -7.77 -26.93
CA ASP A 229 -9.85 -8.35 -28.05
C ASP A 229 -10.10 -7.54 -29.37
N PRO A 230 -9.08 -6.94 -29.98
CA PRO A 230 -9.25 -6.17 -31.22
C PRO A 230 -9.64 -7.04 -32.44
N ASP A 231 -9.40 -8.34 -32.36
CA ASP A 231 -9.75 -9.28 -33.45
C ASP A 231 -11.20 -9.77 -33.35
N HIS A 232 -11.86 -9.57 -32.19
CA HIS A 232 -13.27 -9.93 -31.95
C HIS A 232 -14.23 -8.87 -32.49
N ILE A 233 -14.37 -8.82 -33.83
CA ILE A 233 -15.17 -7.78 -34.52
C ILE A 233 -16.64 -8.15 -34.55
N LYS A 234 -16.96 -9.42 -34.86
CA LYS A 234 -18.33 -9.93 -34.90
C LYS A 234 -18.59 -10.82 -33.69
N ILE A 235 -19.85 -10.87 -33.24
CA ILE A 235 -20.26 -11.75 -32.14
C ILE A 235 -19.90 -13.21 -32.41
N THR A 236 -19.90 -13.64 -33.66
CA THR A 236 -19.59 -14.99 -34.07
C THR A 236 -18.09 -15.32 -34.06
N ASP A 237 -17.24 -14.30 -33.98
CA ASP A 237 -15.79 -14.50 -34.02
C ASP A 237 -15.34 -15.11 -32.66
N PRO A 238 -14.37 -16.04 -32.66
CA PRO A 238 -13.72 -16.47 -31.43
C PRO A 238 -12.98 -15.31 -30.76
N GLY A 239 -13.20 -15.13 -29.47
CA GLY A 239 -12.53 -14.07 -28.70
C GLY A 239 -11.35 -14.60 -27.90
N LYS A 240 -10.37 -13.73 -27.61
CA LYS A 240 -9.23 -14.01 -26.71
C LYS A 240 -9.50 -13.44 -25.33
N ILE A 241 -9.27 -14.26 -24.30
CA ILE A 241 -9.37 -13.83 -22.89
C ILE A 241 -8.03 -13.31 -22.37
N GLU A 242 -6.91 -13.79 -22.90
CA GLU A 242 -5.58 -13.33 -22.56
C GLU A 242 -5.37 -11.88 -22.98
N GLY A 243 -4.97 -11.02 -22.05
CA GLY A 243 -4.84 -9.59 -22.29
C GLY A 243 -6.17 -8.83 -22.39
N ASN A 244 -7.30 -9.51 -22.25
CA ASN A 244 -8.62 -8.88 -22.23
C ASN A 244 -8.91 -8.30 -20.86
N THR A 245 -8.91 -6.98 -20.75
CA THR A 245 -9.06 -6.24 -19.50
C THR A 245 -10.36 -6.59 -18.77
N VAL A 246 -11.45 -6.82 -19.51
CA VAL A 246 -12.76 -7.12 -18.92
C VAL A 246 -12.74 -8.44 -18.17
N PHE A 247 -12.14 -9.49 -18.75
CA PHE A 247 -12.01 -10.78 -18.06
C PHE A 247 -11.02 -10.72 -16.90
N THR A 248 -9.93 -9.96 -17.01
CA THR A 248 -9.01 -9.73 -15.88
C THR A 248 -9.72 -9.10 -14.67
N TYR A 249 -10.63 -8.17 -14.90
CA TYR A 249 -11.43 -7.57 -13.83
C TYR A 249 -12.49 -8.54 -13.29
N LEU A 250 -13.12 -9.34 -14.15
CA LEU A 250 -14.03 -10.39 -13.71
C LEU A 250 -13.31 -11.43 -12.82
N ASP A 251 -12.10 -11.83 -13.18
CA ASP A 251 -11.27 -12.73 -12.33
C ASP A 251 -11.01 -12.16 -10.94
N ALA A 252 -10.90 -10.84 -10.82
CA ALA A 252 -10.61 -10.17 -9.55
C ALA A 252 -11.85 -9.91 -8.68
N PHE A 253 -13.02 -9.68 -9.30
CA PHE A 253 -14.22 -9.19 -8.61
C PHE A 253 -15.42 -10.12 -8.65
N CYS A 254 -15.51 -11.00 -9.66
CA CYS A 254 -16.69 -11.83 -9.84
C CYS A 254 -16.77 -12.92 -8.78
N GLN A 255 -17.97 -13.11 -8.24
CA GLN A 255 -18.33 -14.19 -7.31
C GLN A 255 -19.47 -15.01 -7.92
N PRO A 256 -19.68 -16.27 -7.50
CA PRO A 256 -20.75 -17.12 -8.02
C PRO A 256 -22.13 -16.48 -7.98
N GLU A 257 -22.44 -15.73 -6.92
CA GLU A 257 -23.74 -15.09 -6.72
C GLU A 257 -24.05 -14.02 -7.77
N HIS A 258 -23.03 -13.45 -8.40
CA HIS A 258 -23.20 -12.46 -9.47
C HIS A 258 -23.80 -13.12 -10.73
N PHE A 259 -23.49 -14.39 -11.01
CA PHE A 259 -24.10 -15.11 -12.14
C PHE A 259 -25.59 -15.33 -11.92
N GLU A 260 -25.99 -15.83 -10.76
CA GLU A 260 -27.40 -16.03 -10.42
C GLU A 260 -28.21 -14.74 -10.59
N ARG A 261 -27.62 -13.61 -10.22
CA ARG A 261 -28.30 -12.32 -10.16
C ARG A 261 -28.31 -11.56 -11.51
N TYR A 262 -27.20 -11.61 -12.25
CA TYR A 262 -27.00 -10.73 -13.39
C TYR A 262 -26.80 -11.46 -14.72
N LEU A 263 -26.45 -12.75 -14.68
CA LEU A 263 -26.13 -13.52 -15.89
C LEU A 263 -26.47 -15.01 -15.72
N PRO A 264 -27.74 -15.35 -15.41
CA PRO A 264 -28.17 -16.72 -15.05
C PRO A 264 -28.04 -17.74 -16.17
N ASP A 265 -27.73 -17.31 -17.38
CA ASP A 265 -27.45 -18.21 -18.52
C ASP A 265 -26.13 -19.00 -18.33
N TYR A 266 -25.28 -18.65 -17.35
CA TYR A 266 -23.97 -19.27 -17.10
C TYR A 266 -23.85 -19.65 -15.62
N ALA A 267 -23.25 -20.82 -15.37
CA ALA A 267 -23.04 -21.30 -14.02
C ALA A 267 -21.85 -20.60 -13.32
N ASN A 268 -20.84 -20.17 -14.07
CA ASN A 268 -19.61 -19.58 -13.53
C ASN A 268 -18.82 -18.82 -14.59
N LEU A 269 -17.69 -18.23 -14.16
CA LEU A 269 -16.83 -17.43 -15.04
C LEU A 269 -16.11 -18.25 -16.12
N ASP A 270 -15.79 -19.51 -15.82
CA ASP A 270 -15.11 -20.38 -16.79
C ASP A 270 -16.03 -20.70 -17.96
N GLU A 271 -17.30 -20.99 -17.70
CA GLU A 271 -18.31 -21.20 -18.76
C GLU A 271 -18.50 -19.93 -19.63
N LEU A 272 -18.48 -18.74 -19.02
CA LEU A 272 -18.55 -17.48 -19.72
C LEU A 272 -17.31 -17.27 -20.62
N LYS A 273 -16.12 -17.58 -20.11
CA LYS A 273 -14.85 -17.53 -20.85
C LYS A 273 -14.83 -18.50 -22.03
N GLU A 274 -15.24 -19.75 -21.82
CA GLU A 274 -15.34 -20.77 -22.87
C GLU A 274 -16.28 -20.34 -23.99
N HIS A 275 -17.44 -19.74 -23.63
CA HIS A 275 -18.37 -19.22 -24.63
C HIS A 275 -17.77 -18.08 -25.42
N TYR A 276 -17.07 -17.15 -24.78
CA TYR A 276 -16.40 -16.04 -25.45
C TYR A 276 -15.32 -16.53 -26.44
N GLN A 277 -14.51 -17.51 -26.02
CA GLN A 277 -13.47 -18.12 -26.84
C GLN A 277 -14.02 -18.92 -28.03
N ARG A 278 -15.17 -19.55 -27.88
CA ARG A 278 -15.84 -20.31 -28.95
C ARG A 278 -16.50 -19.41 -30.01
N GLY A 279 -16.78 -18.15 -29.66
CA GLY A 279 -17.62 -17.26 -30.44
C GLY A 279 -19.12 -17.40 -30.10
N GLY A 280 -19.87 -16.35 -30.40
CA GLY A 280 -21.31 -16.25 -30.09
C GLY A 280 -21.63 -15.33 -28.90
N LEU A 281 -20.63 -14.77 -28.23
CA LEU A 281 -20.79 -13.86 -27.10
C LEU A 281 -20.10 -12.51 -27.36
N GLY A 282 -20.88 -11.45 -27.47
CA GLY A 282 -20.35 -10.10 -27.77
C GLY A 282 -19.81 -9.37 -26.53
N ASP A 283 -18.78 -8.55 -26.71
CA ASP A 283 -18.12 -7.74 -25.67
C ASP A 283 -19.07 -6.92 -24.82
N VAL A 284 -20.10 -6.33 -25.43
CA VAL A 284 -21.09 -5.49 -24.74
C VAL A 284 -21.81 -6.26 -23.62
N LYS A 285 -22.15 -7.55 -23.85
CA LYS A 285 -22.81 -8.39 -22.81
C LYS A 285 -21.87 -8.61 -21.63
N VAL A 286 -20.60 -8.94 -21.90
CA VAL A 286 -19.57 -9.16 -20.88
C VAL A 286 -19.25 -7.87 -20.11
N LYS A 287 -19.13 -6.73 -20.80
CA LYS A 287 -18.94 -5.41 -20.16
C LYS A 287 -20.11 -5.00 -19.27
N LYS A 288 -21.34 -5.27 -19.70
CA LYS A 288 -22.53 -5.02 -18.86
C LYS A 288 -22.51 -5.87 -17.60
N PHE A 289 -22.13 -7.13 -17.72
CA PHE A 289 -21.97 -8.01 -16.57
C PHE A 289 -20.90 -7.49 -15.60
N LEU A 290 -19.71 -7.16 -16.11
CA LEU A 290 -18.65 -6.55 -15.29
C LEU A 290 -19.11 -5.25 -14.61
N ASN A 291 -19.85 -4.40 -15.33
CA ASN A 291 -20.39 -3.18 -14.72
C ASN A 291 -21.28 -3.50 -13.52
N ASN A 292 -22.18 -4.49 -13.61
CA ASN A 292 -23.04 -4.87 -12.50
C ASN A 292 -22.23 -5.39 -11.32
N VAL A 293 -21.22 -6.25 -11.56
CA VAL A 293 -20.30 -6.75 -10.53
C VAL A 293 -19.56 -5.61 -9.82
N LEU A 294 -19.03 -4.65 -10.57
CA LEU A 294 -18.32 -3.50 -10.00
C LEU A 294 -19.27 -2.55 -9.26
N GLN A 295 -20.47 -2.32 -9.75
CA GLN A 295 -21.48 -1.49 -9.05
C GLN A 295 -21.83 -2.11 -7.69
N GLU A 296 -22.11 -3.40 -7.64
CA GLU A 296 -22.43 -4.11 -6.39
C GLU A 296 -21.25 -4.07 -5.40
N THR A 297 -20.03 -4.23 -5.89
CA THR A 297 -18.81 -4.18 -5.05
C THR A 297 -18.56 -2.77 -4.50
N LEU A 298 -18.72 -1.74 -5.32
CA LEU A 298 -18.31 -0.38 -4.97
C LEU A 298 -19.43 0.45 -4.30
N GLU A 299 -20.70 0.09 -4.47
CA GLU A 299 -21.81 0.82 -3.87
C GLU A 299 -21.72 0.92 -2.32
N PRO A 300 -21.44 -0.17 -1.58
CA PRO A 300 -21.27 -0.08 -0.13
C PRO A 300 -20.12 0.84 0.28
N ILE A 301 -19.01 0.83 -0.49
CA ILE A 301 -17.85 1.69 -0.25
C ILE A 301 -18.23 3.16 -0.46
N ARG A 302 -18.89 3.48 -1.59
CA ARG A 302 -19.36 4.85 -1.87
C ARG A 302 -20.34 5.36 -0.80
N ASN A 303 -21.30 4.53 -0.41
CA ASN A 303 -22.29 4.92 0.59
C ASN A 303 -21.65 5.19 1.94
N ARG A 304 -20.73 4.32 2.39
CA ARG A 304 -19.97 4.55 3.63
C ARG A 304 -19.14 5.82 3.55
N ARG A 305 -18.49 6.08 2.41
CA ARG A 305 -17.74 7.30 2.21
C ARG A 305 -18.60 8.55 2.31
N LYS A 306 -19.78 8.57 1.69
CA LYS A 306 -20.72 9.70 1.77
C LYS A 306 -21.18 9.98 3.20
N GLU A 307 -21.29 8.97 4.06
CA GLU A 307 -21.56 9.16 5.48
C GLU A 307 -20.36 9.75 6.23
N LEU A 308 -19.15 9.25 5.97
CA LEU A 308 -17.92 9.76 6.59
C LEU A 308 -17.62 11.21 6.21
N GLU A 309 -17.92 11.62 4.99
CA GLU A 309 -17.75 12.99 4.49
C GLU A 309 -18.62 14.03 5.23
N LYS A 310 -19.62 13.61 6.00
CA LYS A 310 -20.47 14.51 6.80
C LYS A 310 -19.78 15.02 8.06
N ASP A 311 -18.71 14.34 8.53
CA ASP A 311 -17.98 14.72 9.75
C ASP A 311 -16.46 14.62 9.56
N ILE A 312 -15.93 15.52 8.76
CA ILE A 312 -14.47 15.61 8.50
C ILE A 312 -13.65 15.88 9.76
N PRO A 313 -14.10 16.73 10.73
CA PRO A 313 -13.40 16.89 12.00
C PRO A 313 -13.16 15.58 12.75
N ALA A 314 -14.14 14.66 12.77
CA ALA A 314 -13.98 13.35 13.41
C ALA A 314 -12.89 12.49 12.73
N ILE A 315 -12.74 12.59 11.42
CA ILE A 315 -11.67 11.90 10.68
C ILE A 315 -10.28 12.41 11.12
N TYR A 316 -10.12 13.73 11.23
CA TYR A 316 -8.86 14.31 11.70
C TYR A 316 -8.56 13.97 13.16
N GLU A 317 -9.56 13.92 14.04
CA GLU A 317 -9.37 13.52 15.44
C GLU A 317 -8.96 12.03 15.53
N MET A 318 -9.54 11.17 14.72
CA MET A 318 -9.15 9.76 14.59
C MET A 318 -7.68 9.64 14.13
N LEU A 319 -7.27 10.37 13.09
CA LEU A 319 -5.88 10.37 12.60
C LEU A 319 -4.91 10.91 13.65
N LYS A 320 -5.29 11.94 14.39
CA LYS A 320 -4.49 12.49 15.48
C LYS A 320 -4.28 11.47 16.58
N LYS A 321 -5.37 10.85 17.08
CA LYS A 321 -5.30 9.79 18.10
C LYS A 321 -4.43 8.62 17.66
N GLY A 322 -4.59 8.15 16.41
CA GLY A 322 -3.76 7.09 15.86
C GLY A 322 -2.28 7.47 15.76
N SER A 323 -1.99 8.72 15.39
CA SER A 323 -0.61 9.23 15.31
C SER A 323 0.03 9.33 16.70
N GLU A 324 -0.68 9.84 17.69
CA GLU A 324 -0.19 9.92 19.08
C GLU A 324 0.05 8.53 19.69
N GLU A 325 -0.76 7.53 19.33
CA GLU A 325 -0.55 6.14 19.75
C GLU A 325 0.68 5.53 19.05
N ALA A 326 0.82 5.75 17.75
CA ALA A 326 1.96 5.27 16.97
C ALA A 326 3.28 5.91 17.43
N GLU A 327 3.29 7.23 17.71
CA GLU A 327 4.46 7.97 18.21
C GLU A 327 5.02 7.37 19.51
N LYS A 328 4.16 7.00 20.45
CA LYS A 328 4.60 6.38 21.72
C LYS A 328 5.41 5.10 21.48
N VAL A 329 5.00 4.29 20.52
CA VAL A 329 5.69 3.05 20.19
C VAL A 329 7.01 3.34 19.48
N ALA A 330 7.01 4.27 18.55
CA ALA A 330 8.21 4.70 17.83
C ALA A 330 9.25 5.33 18.78
N ALA A 331 8.79 6.16 19.72
CA ALA A 331 9.66 6.77 20.74
C ALA A 331 10.34 5.71 21.63
N GLN A 332 9.61 4.68 22.04
CA GLN A 332 10.20 3.57 22.80
C GLN A 332 11.26 2.83 21.97
N THR A 333 10.96 2.53 20.70
CA THR A 333 11.93 1.87 19.80
C THR A 333 13.16 2.72 19.56
N LEU A 334 12.99 4.04 19.38
CA LEU A 334 14.12 4.96 19.25
C LEU A 334 14.97 5.00 20.52
N SER A 335 14.35 4.99 21.70
CA SER A 335 15.06 4.90 22.98
C SER A 335 15.89 3.61 23.08
N ASP A 336 15.30 2.45 22.73
CA ASP A 336 16.00 1.16 22.69
C ASP A 336 17.21 1.20 21.72
N VAL A 337 17.03 1.81 20.53
CA VAL A 337 18.09 1.99 19.53
C VAL A 337 19.21 2.86 20.05
N LYS A 338 18.89 4.00 20.66
CA LYS A 338 19.90 4.93 21.25
C LYS A 338 20.68 4.27 22.37
N ALA A 339 20.02 3.48 23.21
CA ALA A 339 20.69 2.72 24.26
C ALA A 339 21.64 1.66 23.68
N ALA A 340 21.21 0.89 22.68
CA ALA A 340 22.06 -0.09 22.00
C ALA A 340 23.28 0.57 21.33
N MET A 341 23.10 1.74 20.71
CA MET A 341 24.18 2.53 20.11
C MET A 341 25.06 3.26 21.13
N LYS A 342 24.72 3.22 22.41
CA LYS A 342 25.42 3.93 23.53
C LYS A 342 25.47 5.45 23.33
N ILE A 343 24.39 6.03 22.83
CA ILE A 343 24.22 7.49 22.65
C ILE A 343 23.13 8.07 23.55
N ASN A 344 22.69 7.32 24.55
CA ASN A 344 21.74 7.69 25.60
C ASN A 344 22.43 8.31 26.82
N TYR A 345 23.33 9.25 26.59
CA TYR A 345 24.29 9.77 27.61
C TYR A 345 23.66 10.21 28.93
N PHE A 346 22.48 10.81 28.91
CA PHE A 346 21.83 11.34 30.11
C PHE A 346 21.04 10.28 30.90
N ASP A 347 20.68 9.17 30.24
CA ASP A 347 19.95 8.05 30.84
C ASP A 347 20.90 6.95 31.34
N ASP A 348 22.17 6.97 30.92
CA ASP A 348 23.20 6.03 31.35
C ASP A 348 23.88 6.54 32.66
N LEU A 349 23.24 6.26 33.80
CA LEU A 349 23.74 6.67 35.10
C LEU A 349 25.06 5.99 35.48
N ASP A 350 25.32 4.80 34.96
CA ASP A 350 26.58 4.08 35.22
C ASP A 350 27.73 4.71 34.46
N LEU A 351 27.52 5.18 33.23
CA LEU A 351 28.47 5.99 32.47
C LEU A 351 28.83 7.25 33.26
N ILE A 352 27.81 8.01 33.70
CA ILE A 352 28.01 9.26 34.44
C ILE A 352 28.81 9.02 35.72
N ARG A 353 28.45 7.99 36.51
CA ARG A 353 29.13 7.62 37.78
C ARG A 353 30.59 7.23 37.51
N SER A 354 30.83 6.34 36.53
CA SER A 354 32.19 5.88 36.24
C SER A 354 33.10 7.01 35.74
N GLN A 355 32.54 7.95 34.97
CA GLN A 355 33.29 9.12 34.52
C GLN A 355 33.55 10.10 35.71
N ALA A 356 32.60 10.31 36.58
CA ALA A 356 32.80 11.13 37.79
C ALA A 356 33.92 10.58 38.67
N GLU A 357 33.96 9.26 38.90
CA GLU A 357 35.03 8.57 39.64
C GLU A 357 36.39 8.70 38.93
N ARG A 358 36.42 8.64 37.59
CA ARG A 358 37.64 8.76 36.79
C ARG A 358 38.24 10.17 36.82
N TYR A 359 37.43 11.20 36.74
CA TYR A 359 37.87 12.60 36.62
C TYR A 359 37.79 13.38 37.94
N GLY A 360 37.16 12.84 38.96
CA GLY A 360 37.07 13.42 40.32
C GLY A 360 38.27 13.17 41.23
N LYS A 361 39.36 12.61 40.69
CA LYS A 361 40.60 12.33 41.42
C LYS A 361 41.58 13.49 41.36
#